data_f37e0ae00f6c2c4ab8a5605b94a750e6
#
_entry.id   f37e0ae00f6c2c4ab8a5605b94a750e6
#
_cell.length_a   1.000
_cell.length_b   1.000
_cell.length_c   1.000
_cell.angle_alpha   90.00
_cell.angle_beta   90.00
_cell.angle_gamma   90.00
#
_symmetry.space_group_name_H-M   'P 1'
#
loop_
_entity.id
_entity.type
_entity.pdbx_description
1 polymer ?
#
loop_
_entity_poly.entity_id
_entity_poly.type
_entity_poly.pdbx_seq_one_letter_code
_entity_poly.pdbx_strand_id
1 'polypeptide(L)'
;MTTIILFGFLIGMRHALEADHVAAVASLATGSRGFGQSIRLGAAWGLGHSLTLLAVGSLVLASGNALPAGLAHWLEALVGAMLIVLGADVLRRVIRERVHFHSHRHGDRTHFHFHSHAGEGGHTSSRHEHDHKTVLSRRALFVGVVHGLAGSAVLTLLTAQAIDTFWQGFVYMALFGLGSIIGMAVLSCAISLPLRYAARHLTWGYNGLSAVMGLFTVGLGLRIVLSSPLI
;
A
#
# COMPACT_ATOMS: atom_id res chain seq x y z
N MET A 1 5.54 -31.68 1.29
CA MET A 1 4.63 -30.72 1.95
C MET A 1 5.36 -29.56 2.62
N THR A 2 6.28 -29.78 3.52
CA THR A 2 7.05 -28.69 4.20
C THR A 2 7.73 -27.72 3.24
N THR A 3 8.24 -28.18 2.13
CA THR A 3 8.91 -27.35 1.12
C THR A 3 7.93 -26.38 0.44
N ILE A 4 6.73 -26.84 0.07
CA ILE A 4 5.68 -26.00 -0.57
C ILE A 4 5.19 -24.92 0.39
N ILE A 5 5.04 -25.25 1.67
CA ILE A 5 4.65 -24.34 2.74
C ILE A 5 5.65 -23.19 2.89
N LEU A 6 6.94 -23.55 3.01
CA LEU A 6 8.01 -22.54 3.16
C LEU A 6 8.14 -21.65 1.93
N PHE A 7 8.07 -22.25 0.73
CA PHE A 7 8.14 -21.48 -0.52
C PHE A 7 6.97 -20.53 -0.68
N GLY A 8 5.73 -20.93 -0.42
CA GLY A 8 4.57 -20.04 -0.50
C GLY A 8 4.73 -18.81 0.38
N PHE A 9 5.13 -18.99 1.64
CA PHE A 9 5.36 -17.93 2.59
C PHE A 9 6.48 -16.96 2.15
N LEU A 10 7.65 -17.50 1.75
CA LEU A 10 8.79 -16.69 1.33
C LEU A 10 8.52 -15.92 0.03
N ILE A 11 7.83 -16.54 -0.92
CA ILE A 11 7.42 -15.86 -2.17
C ILE A 11 6.42 -14.76 -1.86
N GLY A 12 5.48 -14.97 -0.92
CA GLY A 12 4.56 -13.93 -0.46
C GLY A 12 5.29 -12.75 0.19
N MET A 13 6.30 -13.00 1.01
CA MET A 13 7.14 -11.92 1.56
C MET A 13 7.89 -11.15 0.45
N ARG A 14 8.45 -11.86 -0.53
CA ARG A 14 9.14 -11.25 -1.66
C ARG A 14 8.21 -10.44 -2.54
N HIS A 15 6.99 -10.92 -2.76
CA HIS A 15 5.95 -10.23 -3.53
C HIS A 15 5.66 -8.82 -3.00
N ALA A 16 5.71 -8.62 -1.68
CA ALA A 16 5.58 -7.29 -1.09
C ALA A 16 6.65 -6.28 -1.56
N LEU A 17 7.77 -6.74 -2.13
CA LEU A 17 8.86 -5.90 -2.64
C LEU A 17 8.70 -5.56 -4.13
N GLU A 18 7.64 -5.97 -4.78
CA GLU A 18 7.36 -5.60 -6.17
C GLU A 18 7.12 -4.08 -6.29
N ALA A 19 7.48 -3.52 -7.44
CA ALA A 19 7.56 -2.06 -7.62
C ALA A 19 6.22 -1.33 -7.35
N ASP A 20 5.11 -1.94 -7.74
CA ASP A 20 3.74 -1.44 -7.53
C ASP A 20 3.35 -1.46 -6.05
N HIS A 21 3.76 -2.50 -5.31
CA HIS A 21 3.57 -2.60 -3.86
C HIS A 21 4.40 -1.56 -3.13
N VAL A 22 5.69 -1.42 -3.50
CA VAL A 22 6.57 -0.38 -2.94
C VAL A 22 6.01 1.00 -3.19
N ALA A 23 5.52 1.29 -4.41
CA ALA A 23 4.92 2.57 -4.77
C ALA A 23 3.65 2.87 -3.97
N ALA A 24 2.75 1.88 -3.82
CA ALA A 24 1.51 2.02 -3.04
C ALA A 24 1.81 2.27 -1.56
N VAL A 25 2.70 1.46 -0.94
CA VAL A 25 3.10 1.64 0.46
C VAL A 25 3.79 2.98 0.67
N ALA A 26 4.70 3.38 -0.22
CA ALA A 26 5.39 4.66 -0.12
C ALA A 26 4.39 5.82 -0.09
N SER A 27 3.41 5.80 -0.99
CA SER A 27 2.35 6.82 -1.04
C SER A 27 1.47 6.83 0.21
N LEU A 28 1.11 5.66 0.74
CA LEU A 28 0.31 5.56 1.97
C LEU A 28 1.12 5.94 3.23
N ALA A 29 2.42 5.60 3.27
CA ALA A 29 3.29 5.84 4.42
C ALA A 29 3.57 7.34 4.66
N THR A 30 3.48 8.21 3.62
CA THR A 30 3.65 9.66 3.76
C THR A 30 2.68 10.29 4.77
N GLY A 31 1.54 9.64 5.06
CA GLY A 31 0.56 10.09 6.07
C GLY A 31 0.74 9.48 7.45
N SER A 32 1.70 8.59 7.67
CA SER A 32 1.84 7.87 8.94
C SER A 32 2.65 8.66 9.98
N ARG A 33 2.10 8.80 11.20
CA ARG A 33 2.70 9.58 12.29
C ARG A 33 3.49 8.75 13.29
N GLY A 34 3.42 7.42 13.26
CA GLY A 34 4.03 6.53 14.25
C GLY A 34 4.32 5.14 13.74
N PHE A 35 5.27 4.45 14.38
CA PHE A 35 5.67 3.09 14.03
C PHE A 35 4.49 2.10 14.05
N GLY A 36 3.69 2.12 15.12
CA GLY A 36 2.50 1.28 15.22
C GLY A 36 1.43 1.60 14.17
N GLN A 37 1.36 2.84 13.69
CA GLN A 37 0.48 3.22 12.59
C GLN A 37 0.98 2.66 11.25
N SER A 38 2.29 2.67 11.01
CA SER A 38 2.90 2.08 9.80
C SER A 38 2.67 0.58 9.73
N ILE A 39 2.83 -0.16 10.86
CA ILE A 39 2.52 -1.59 10.92
C ILE A 39 1.05 -1.83 10.59
N ARG A 40 0.13 -1.11 11.23
CA ARG A 40 -1.32 -1.27 10.98
C ARG A 40 -1.70 -0.98 9.54
N LEU A 41 -1.07 0.01 8.93
CA LEU A 41 -1.29 0.38 7.54
C LEU A 41 -0.84 -0.73 6.60
N GLY A 42 0.39 -1.23 6.75
CA GLY A 42 0.90 -2.34 5.95
C GLY A 42 0.11 -3.63 6.18
N ALA A 43 -0.24 -3.96 7.42
CA ALA A 43 -1.04 -5.13 7.76
C ALA A 43 -2.47 -5.04 7.21
N ALA A 44 -3.14 -3.88 7.33
CA ALA A 44 -4.50 -3.68 6.79
C ALA A 44 -4.51 -3.79 5.26
N TRP A 45 -3.51 -3.20 4.60
CA TRP A 45 -3.36 -3.32 3.16
C TRP A 45 -3.06 -4.74 2.74
N GLY A 46 -2.08 -5.40 3.39
CA GLY A 46 -1.75 -6.81 3.15
C GLY A 46 -2.93 -7.74 3.37
N LEU A 47 -3.76 -7.48 4.39
CA LEU A 47 -4.97 -8.25 4.66
C LEU A 47 -5.98 -8.13 3.51
N GLY A 48 -6.28 -6.89 3.07
CA GLY A 48 -7.19 -6.68 1.93
C GLY A 48 -6.69 -7.37 0.67
N HIS A 49 -5.40 -7.22 0.36
CA HIS A 49 -4.74 -7.86 -0.78
C HIS A 49 -4.82 -9.39 -0.70
N SER A 50 -4.42 -9.97 0.41
CA SER A 50 -4.37 -11.43 0.59
C SER A 50 -5.76 -12.08 0.61
N LEU A 51 -6.76 -11.43 1.22
CA LEU A 51 -8.14 -11.91 1.19
C LEU A 51 -8.71 -11.94 -0.23
N THR A 52 -8.42 -10.91 -1.02
CA THR A 52 -8.87 -10.86 -2.42
C THR A 52 -8.17 -11.90 -3.26
N LEU A 53 -6.85 -12.06 -3.11
CA LEU A 53 -6.08 -13.11 -3.78
C LEU A 53 -6.62 -14.50 -3.44
N LEU A 54 -6.88 -14.78 -2.16
CA LEU A 54 -7.40 -16.05 -1.70
C LEU A 54 -8.80 -16.31 -2.27
N ALA A 55 -9.68 -15.31 -2.23
CA ALA A 55 -11.05 -15.45 -2.72
C ALA A 55 -11.09 -15.69 -4.25
N VAL A 56 -10.44 -14.82 -5.03
CA VAL A 56 -10.42 -14.93 -6.49
C VAL A 56 -9.62 -16.16 -6.93
N GLY A 57 -8.46 -16.40 -6.33
CA GLY A 57 -7.64 -17.58 -6.64
C GLY A 57 -8.34 -18.89 -6.33
N SER A 58 -9.06 -18.99 -5.19
CA SER A 58 -9.86 -20.18 -4.87
C SER A 58 -11.01 -20.40 -5.84
N LEU A 59 -11.67 -19.30 -6.29
CA LEU A 59 -12.73 -19.39 -7.29
C LEU A 59 -12.20 -19.90 -8.64
N VAL A 60 -11.04 -19.39 -9.07
CA VAL A 60 -10.39 -19.82 -10.31
C VAL A 60 -9.95 -21.28 -10.22
N LEU A 61 -9.34 -21.70 -9.11
CA LEU A 61 -8.98 -23.10 -8.88
C LEU A 61 -10.21 -24.03 -8.87
N ALA A 62 -11.30 -23.61 -8.27
CA ALA A 62 -12.53 -24.40 -8.21
C ALA A 62 -13.23 -24.51 -9.55
N SER A 63 -13.15 -23.46 -10.39
CA SER A 63 -13.75 -23.46 -11.73
C SER A 63 -12.95 -24.26 -12.76
N GLY A 64 -11.67 -24.52 -12.50
CA GLY A 64 -10.75 -25.14 -13.46
C GLY A 64 -10.44 -24.29 -14.70
N ASN A 65 -10.93 -23.04 -14.74
CA ASN A 65 -10.77 -22.12 -15.86
C ASN A 65 -9.82 -20.98 -15.48
N ALA A 66 -8.90 -20.63 -16.36
CA ALA A 66 -8.07 -19.44 -16.19
C ALA A 66 -8.93 -18.17 -16.33
N LEU A 67 -8.49 -17.08 -15.69
CA LEU A 67 -9.10 -15.77 -15.88
C LEU A 67 -9.01 -15.36 -17.35
N PRO A 68 -10.11 -14.88 -17.96
CA PRO A 68 -10.07 -14.37 -19.34
C PRO A 68 -9.03 -13.24 -19.46
N ALA A 69 -8.20 -13.30 -20.49
CA ALA A 69 -7.11 -12.33 -20.70
C ALA A 69 -7.59 -10.86 -20.68
N GLY A 70 -8.75 -10.58 -21.31
CA GLY A 70 -9.33 -9.25 -21.28
C GLY A 70 -9.66 -8.76 -19.87
N LEU A 71 -10.18 -9.64 -18.98
CA LEU A 71 -10.46 -9.28 -17.60
C LEU A 71 -9.16 -8.99 -16.84
N ALA A 72 -8.12 -9.81 -17.03
CA ALA A 72 -6.82 -9.59 -16.39
C ALA A 72 -6.25 -8.21 -16.75
N HIS A 73 -6.28 -7.82 -18.03
CA HIS A 73 -5.82 -6.50 -18.48
C HIS A 73 -6.62 -5.34 -17.87
N TRP A 74 -7.94 -5.48 -17.74
CA TRP A 74 -8.76 -4.48 -17.07
C TRP A 74 -8.39 -4.32 -15.60
N LEU A 75 -8.12 -5.42 -14.91
CA LEU A 75 -7.70 -5.39 -13.50
C LEU A 75 -6.32 -4.75 -13.34
N GLU A 76 -5.37 -5.03 -14.25
CA GLU A 76 -4.06 -4.36 -14.26
C GLU A 76 -4.21 -2.85 -14.50
N ALA A 77 -5.02 -2.43 -15.47
CA ALA A 77 -5.30 -1.02 -15.73
C ALA A 77 -5.93 -0.33 -14.51
N LEU A 78 -6.82 -1.02 -13.77
CA LEU A 78 -7.42 -0.53 -12.52
C LEU A 78 -6.36 -0.27 -11.45
N VAL A 79 -5.38 -1.18 -11.30
CA VAL A 79 -4.25 -0.97 -10.37
C VAL A 79 -3.39 0.21 -10.82
N GLY A 80 -3.10 0.33 -12.11
CA GLY A 80 -2.38 1.48 -12.64
C GLY A 80 -3.11 2.81 -12.35
N ALA A 81 -4.42 2.86 -12.56
CA ALA A 81 -5.25 4.02 -12.22
C ALA A 81 -5.24 4.33 -10.72
N MET A 82 -5.33 3.29 -9.86
CA MET A 82 -5.24 3.44 -8.42
C MET A 82 -3.88 4.04 -8.00
N LEU A 83 -2.78 3.60 -8.58
CA LEU A 83 -1.44 4.15 -8.32
C LEU A 83 -1.35 5.63 -8.74
N ILE A 84 -1.91 5.99 -9.90
CA ILE A 84 -1.97 7.39 -10.34
C ILE A 84 -2.71 8.25 -9.31
N VAL A 85 -3.87 7.79 -8.82
CA VAL A 85 -4.64 8.51 -7.79
C VAL A 85 -3.87 8.64 -6.49
N LEU A 86 -3.20 7.57 -6.03
CA LEU A 86 -2.39 7.60 -4.80
C LEU A 86 -1.19 8.55 -4.93
N GLY A 87 -0.45 8.49 -6.03
CA GLY A 87 0.69 9.36 -6.26
C GLY A 87 0.29 10.82 -6.44
N ALA A 88 -0.81 11.09 -7.17
CA ALA A 88 -1.38 12.43 -7.32
C ALA A 88 -1.85 13.01 -5.97
N ASP A 89 -2.42 12.21 -5.06
CA ASP A 89 -2.80 12.64 -3.72
C ASP A 89 -1.57 13.04 -2.89
N VAL A 90 -0.45 12.30 -3.02
CA VAL A 90 0.83 12.69 -2.38
C VAL A 90 1.34 14.01 -2.93
N LEU A 91 1.40 14.16 -4.25
CA LEU A 91 1.87 15.39 -4.91
C LEU A 91 0.98 16.59 -4.55
N ARG A 92 -0.34 16.41 -4.56
CA ARG A 92 -1.29 17.44 -4.14
C ARG A 92 -1.03 17.92 -2.71
N ARG A 93 -0.73 16.98 -1.79
CA ARG A 93 -0.38 17.32 -0.40
C ARG A 93 0.92 18.11 -0.34
N VAL A 94 1.96 17.68 -1.03
CA VAL A 94 3.25 18.40 -1.08
C VAL A 94 3.07 19.83 -1.61
N ILE A 95 2.27 20.01 -2.67
CA ILE A 95 2.07 21.34 -3.30
C ILE A 95 1.17 22.24 -2.45
N ARG A 96 0.06 21.70 -1.89
CA ARG A 96 -0.95 22.51 -1.20
C ARG A 96 -0.61 22.80 0.25
N GLU A 97 -0.04 21.82 0.94
CA GLU A 97 0.12 21.92 2.38
C GLU A 97 1.37 22.68 2.77
N ARG A 98 2.33 22.97 1.82
CA ARG A 98 3.62 23.60 2.12
C ARG A 98 4.02 23.29 3.57
N VAL A 99 4.20 21.98 3.85
CA VAL A 99 4.33 21.49 5.22
C VAL A 99 5.51 22.19 5.88
N HIS A 100 5.22 23.15 6.75
CA HIS A 100 6.20 23.79 7.61
C HIS A 100 6.15 23.06 8.95
N PHE A 101 7.27 22.50 9.35
CA PHE A 101 7.42 21.94 10.68
C PHE A 101 7.83 23.04 11.64
N HIS A 102 6.97 23.35 12.60
CA HIS A 102 7.34 24.21 13.72
C HIS A 102 7.41 23.35 14.98
N SER A 103 8.47 23.54 15.76
CA SER A 103 8.49 23.05 17.13
C SER A 103 7.93 24.16 18.02
N HIS A 104 6.83 23.89 18.69
CA HIS A 104 6.32 24.79 19.74
C HIS A 104 6.65 24.21 21.11
N ARG A 105 7.13 25.07 21.99
CA ARG A 105 7.36 24.78 23.39
C ARG A 105 6.19 25.35 24.19
N HIS A 106 5.36 24.49 24.74
CA HIS A 106 4.36 24.86 25.71
C HIS A 106 4.80 24.35 27.09
N GLY A 107 5.29 25.27 27.94
CA GLY A 107 5.86 24.92 29.22
C GLY A 107 7.12 24.06 29.07
N ASP A 108 7.20 22.95 29.81
CA ASP A 108 8.37 22.09 29.89
C ASP A 108 8.37 20.93 28.86
N ARG A 109 7.39 20.87 27.96
CA ARG A 109 7.27 19.82 26.96
C ARG A 109 7.37 20.38 25.54
N THR A 110 8.42 19.98 24.83
CA THR A 110 8.56 20.21 23.39
C THR A 110 7.86 19.08 22.65
N HIS A 111 6.81 19.38 21.87
CA HIS A 111 6.15 18.40 21.02
C HIS A 111 6.07 18.92 19.59
N PHE A 112 6.18 17.99 18.64
CA PHE A 112 6.07 18.26 17.21
C PHE A 112 4.66 17.93 16.75
N HIS A 113 3.99 18.86 16.09
CA HIS A 113 2.74 18.58 15.43
C HIS A 113 2.64 19.24 14.05
N PHE A 114 1.81 18.66 13.22
CA PHE A 114 1.51 19.16 11.89
C PHE A 114 0.49 20.29 11.95
N HIS A 115 0.79 21.43 11.33
CA HIS A 115 -0.19 22.44 11.01
C HIS A 115 -0.24 22.66 9.50
N SER A 116 -1.46 22.65 8.95
CA SER A 116 -1.75 23.15 7.62
C SER A 116 -2.24 24.58 7.75
N HIS A 117 -1.63 25.52 7.05
CA HIS A 117 -2.06 26.92 6.97
C HIS A 117 -3.10 27.17 5.86
N ALA A 118 -3.88 26.16 5.48
CA ALA A 118 -5.01 26.35 4.57
C ALA A 118 -6.20 26.97 5.34
N GLY A 119 -6.16 28.28 5.57
CA GLY A 119 -7.24 29.04 6.20
C GLY A 119 -6.79 29.78 7.45
N GLU A 120 -6.28 31.00 7.31
CA GLU A 120 -6.13 31.93 8.42
C GLU A 120 -7.52 32.33 8.96
N GLY A 121 -7.93 31.70 10.04
CA GLY A 121 -9.10 32.05 10.84
C GLY A 121 -8.86 31.65 12.29
N GLY A 122 -9.00 32.59 13.20
CA GLY A 122 -8.64 32.61 14.61
C GLY A 122 -8.69 31.29 15.37
N HIS A 123 -7.72 31.12 16.26
CA HIS A 123 -7.56 30.03 17.20
C HIS A 123 -8.74 29.92 18.17
N THR A 124 -9.78 29.23 17.79
CA THR A 124 -10.73 28.65 18.73
C THR A 124 -10.35 27.20 18.94
N SER A 125 -10.03 26.83 20.17
CA SER A 125 -9.73 25.46 20.60
C SER A 125 -10.94 24.55 20.42
N SER A 126 -11.20 24.11 19.21
CA SER A 126 -12.19 23.07 18.96
C SER A 126 -11.52 21.71 19.14
N ARG A 127 -11.91 21.06 20.20
CA ARG A 127 -11.62 19.65 20.56
C ARG A 127 -12.31 18.74 19.53
N HIS A 128 -11.72 18.62 18.33
CA HIS A 128 -12.14 17.61 17.37
C HIS A 128 -11.07 16.51 17.31
N GLU A 129 -11.16 15.62 18.27
CA GLU A 129 -10.43 14.35 18.29
C GLU A 129 -11.11 13.41 17.27
N HIS A 130 -10.92 13.70 15.99
CA HIS A 130 -11.32 12.77 14.96
C HIS A 130 -10.37 11.59 14.96
N ASP A 131 -10.91 10.38 15.05
CA ASP A 131 -10.16 9.13 15.05
C ASP A 131 -9.55 8.84 13.66
N HIS A 132 -8.51 9.61 13.31
CA HIS A 132 -7.77 9.50 12.04
C HIS A 132 -7.10 8.12 11.88
N LYS A 133 -7.01 7.33 12.95
CA LYS A 133 -6.39 6.01 12.94
C LYS A 133 -7.23 4.99 12.18
N THR A 134 -8.54 5.04 12.35
CA THR A 134 -9.48 4.10 11.70
C THR A 134 -9.65 4.42 10.22
N VAL A 135 -9.68 5.70 9.84
CA VAL A 135 -9.85 6.14 8.44
C VAL A 135 -8.66 5.70 7.58
N LEU A 136 -7.42 5.90 8.07
CA LEU A 136 -6.22 5.51 7.31
C LEU A 136 -6.14 3.99 7.11
N SER A 137 -6.49 3.20 8.13
CA SER A 137 -6.50 1.74 8.02
C SER A 137 -7.57 1.22 7.05
N ARG A 138 -8.75 1.83 7.01
CA ARG A 138 -9.81 1.49 6.05
C ARG A 138 -9.41 1.81 4.62
N ARG A 139 -8.76 2.96 4.39
CA ARG A 139 -8.22 3.33 3.08
C ARG A 139 -7.17 2.32 2.62
N ALA A 140 -6.24 1.92 3.50
CA ALA A 140 -5.22 0.93 3.20
C ALA A 140 -5.83 -0.44 2.86
N LEU A 141 -6.83 -0.88 3.63
CA LEU A 141 -7.57 -2.12 3.36
C LEU A 141 -8.23 -2.09 1.96
N PHE A 142 -8.92 -1.01 1.63
CA PHE A 142 -9.57 -0.84 0.32
C PHE A 142 -8.56 -0.88 -0.83
N VAL A 143 -7.44 -0.14 -0.70
CA VAL A 143 -6.33 -0.17 -1.66
C VAL A 143 -5.79 -1.59 -1.80
N GLY A 144 -5.67 -2.34 -0.70
CA GLY A 144 -5.25 -3.74 -0.72
C GLY A 144 -6.23 -4.63 -1.49
N VAL A 145 -7.53 -4.48 -1.27
CA VAL A 145 -8.57 -5.22 -2.00
C VAL A 145 -8.46 -4.97 -3.51
N VAL A 146 -8.38 -3.72 -3.93
CA VAL A 146 -8.25 -3.35 -5.36
C VAL A 146 -6.96 -3.93 -5.96
N HIS A 147 -5.85 -3.84 -5.22
CA HIS A 147 -4.56 -4.35 -5.67
C HIS A 147 -4.56 -5.89 -5.80
N GLY A 148 -5.20 -6.58 -4.85
CA GLY A 148 -5.31 -8.04 -4.87
C GLY A 148 -6.11 -8.58 -6.05
N LEU A 149 -7.04 -7.80 -6.60
CA LEU A 149 -7.80 -8.21 -7.78
C LEU A 149 -6.90 -8.45 -9.01
N ALA A 150 -5.91 -7.58 -9.26
CA ALA A 150 -5.01 -7.72 -10.40
C ALA A 150 -3.93 -8.79 -10.16
N GLY A 151 -3.37 -8.85 -8.96
CA GLY A 151 -2.33 -9.85 -8.62
C GLY A 151 -2.82 -11.30 -8.68
N SER A 152 -4.14 -11.52 -8.62
CA SER A 152 -4.74 -12.86 -8.64
C SER A 152 -4.48 -13.62 -9.96
N ALA A 153 -4.38 -12.93 -11.09
CA ALA A 153 -4.18 -13.57 -12.40
C ALA A 153 -2.82 -14.28 -12.50
N VAL A 154 -1.75 -13.61 -12.07
CA VAL A 154 -0.38 -14.17 -12.13
C VAL A 154 -0.21 -15.31 -11.11
N LEU A 155 -0.73 -15.13 -9.90
CA LEU A 155 -0.61 -16.14 -8.86
C LEU A 155 -1.38 -17.43 -9.20
N THR A 156 -2.59 -17.29 -9.78
CA THR A 156 -3.39 -18.44 -10.22
C THR A 156 -2.72 -19.20 -11.36
N LEU A 157 -2.07 -18.50 -12.28
CA LEU A 157 -1.33 -19.17 -13.37
C LEU A 157 -0.15 -19.98 -12.82
N LEU A 158 0.60 -19.43 -11.87
CA LEU A 158 1.73 -20.12 -11.25
C LEU A 158 1.29 -21.31 -10.41
N THR A 159 0.18 -21.20 -9.69
CA THR A 159 -0.35 -22.28 -8.86
C THR A 159 -0.98 -23.40 -9.69
N ALA A 160 -1.67 -23.06 -10.78
CA ALA A 160 -2.30 -24.04 -11.66
C ALA A 160 -1.31 -24.96 -12.36
N GLN A 161 -0.08 -24.50 -12.58
CA GLN A 161 0.98 -25.30 -13.22
C GLN A 161 1.77 -26.20 -12.25
N ALA A 162 1.69 -25.95 -10.94
CA ALA A 162 2.55 -26.57 -9.94
C ALA A 162 1.80 -27.46 -8.92
N ILE A 163 0.46 -27.48 -8.95
CA ILE A 163 -0.34 -28.03 -7.85
C ILE A 163 -1.45 -28.95 -8.38
N ASP A 164 -1.43 -30.22 -7.93
CA ASP A 164 -2.32 -31.27 -8.40
C ASP A 164 -3.70 -31.26 -7.72
N THR A 165 -3.88 -30.59 -6.59
CA THR A 165 -5.13 -30.61 -5.82
C THR A 165 -5.56 -29.24 -5.32
N PHE A 166 -6.89 -29.00 -5.27
CA PHE A 166 -7.49 -27.78 -4.74
C PHE A 166 -6.95 -27.40 -3.35
N TRP A 167 -6.85 -28.36 -2.44
CA TRP A 167 -6.37 -28.12 -1.08
C TRP A 167 -4.93 -27.65 -1.00
N GLN A 168 -4.06 -28.22 -1.83
CA GLN A 168 -2.66 -27.76 -1.88
C GLN A 168 -2.57 -26.33 -2.39
N GLY A 169 -3.36 -25.98 -3.42
CA GLY A 169 -3.45 -24.63 -3.96
C GLY A 169 -3.98 -23.62 -2.93
N PHE A 170 -5.05 -24.00 -2.23
CA PHE A 170 -5.63 -23.16 -1.19
C PHE A 170 -4.64 -22.89 -0.05
N VAL A 171 -3.97 -23.92 0.47
CA VAL A 171 -2.95 -23.78 1.52
C VAL A 171 -1.77 -22.95 1.04
N TYR A 172 -1.31 -23.16 -0.20
CA TYR A 172 -0.24 -22.35 -0.78
C TYR A 172 -0.62 -20.87 -0.84
N MET A 173 -1.82 -20.54 -1.35
CA MET A 173 -2.30 -19.16 -1.44
C MET A 173 -2.49 -18.53 -0.04
N ALA A 174 -2.97 -19.29 0.94
CA ALA A 174 -3.11 -18.81 2.31
C ALA A 174 -1.75 -18.46 2.94
N LEU A 175 -0.74 -19.29 2.72
CA LEU A 175 0.62 -19.07 3.20
C LEU A 175 1.32 -17.93 2.46
N PHE A 176 1.12 -17.83 1.14
CA PHE A 176 1.54 -16.69 0.35
C PHE A 176 0.92 -15.39 0.89
N GLY A 177 -0.40 -15.39 1.14
CA GLY A 177 -1.11 -14.25 1.71
C GLY A 177 -0.55 -13.85 3.09
N LEU A 178 -0.27 -14.82 3.96
CA LEU A 178 0.33 -14.55 5.27
C LEU A 178 1.73 -13.93 5.13
N GLY A 179 2.56 -14.46 4.22
CA GLY A 179 3.87 -13.89 3.88
C GLY A 179 3.75 -12.47 3.35
N SER A 180 2.78 -12.21 2.47
CA SER A 180 2.50 -10.88 1.91
C SER A 180 2.09 -9.87 3.00
N ILE A 181 1.22 -10.25 3.95
CA ILE A 181 0.82 -9.39 5.06
C ILE A 181 2.03 -8.97 5.89
N ILE A 182 2.88 -9.92 6.25
CA ILE A 182 4.10 -9.66 7.02
C ILE A 182 5.08 -8.81 6.21
N GLY A 183 5.32 -9.15 4.95
CA GLY A 183 6.18 -8.40 4.04
C GLY A 183 5.73 -6.94 3.90
N MET A 184 4.44 -6.70 3.70
CA MET A 184 3.87 -5.34 3.58
C MET A 184 3.94 -4.55 4.88
N ALA A 185 3.75 -5.20 6.04
CA ALA A 185 3.91 -4.56 7.34
C ALA A 185 5.38 -4.14 7.57
N VAL A 186 6.34 -5.02 7.28
CA VAL A 186 7.77 -4.74 7.37
C VAL A 186 8.18 -3.64 6.39
N LEU A 187 7.72 -3.71 5.14
CA LEU A 187 8.00 -2.69 4.12
C LEU A 187 7.45 -1.32 4.52
N SER A 188 6.22 -1.27 5.06
CA SER A 188 5.64 -0.02 5.58
C SER A 188 6.49 0.60 6.68
N CYS A 189 7.05 -0.21 7.57
CA CYS A 189 7.98 0.25 8.60
C CYS A 189 9.29 0.76 7.99
N ALA A 190 9.89 -0.01 7.08
CA ALA A 190 11.15 0.33 6.43
C ALA A 190 11.05 1.67 5.67
N ILE A 191 9.96 1.89 4.93
CA ILE A 191 9.73 3.16 4.19
C ILE A 191 9.42 4.31 5.15
N SER A 192 8.70 4.07 6.23
CA SER A 192 8.34 5.13 7.18
C SER A 192 9.53 5.66 7.99
N LEU A 193 10.60 4.89 8.17
CA LEU A 193 11.79 5.30 8.92
C LEU A 193 12.50 6.51 8.29
N PRO A 194 12.94 6.48 7.00
CA PRO A 194 13.60 7.62 6.38
C PRO A 194 12.67 8.84 6.26
N LEU A 195 11.37 8.63 5.99
CA LEU A 195 10.40 9.71 5.95
C LEU A 195 10.29 10.43 7.29
N ARG A 196 10.25 9.69 8.39
CA ARG A 196 10.17 10.26 9.74
C ARG A 196 11.47 10.94 10.15
N TYR A 197 12.62 10.37 9.76
CA TYR A 197 13.90 11.01 10.00
C TYR A 197 14.00 12.35 9.26
N ALA A 198 13.65 12.36 7.98
CA ALA A 198 13.59 13.58 7.18
C ALA A 198 12.60 14.61 7.77
N ALA A 199 11.40 14.15 8.18
CA ALA A 199 10.40 15.01 8.80
C ALA A 199 10.87 15.69 10.10
N ARG A 200 11.77 15.04 10.86
CA ARG A 200 12.29 15.60 12.12
C ARG A 200 13.43 16.60 11.94
N HIS A 201 14.23 16.43 10.89
CA HIS A 201 15.49 17.15 10.75
C HIS A 201 15.53 18.10 9.55
N LEU A 202 14.76 17.83 8.48
CA LEU A 202 14.84 18.52 7.21
C LEU A 202 13.48 18.60 6.52
N THR A 203 12.75 19.68 6.74
CA THR A 203 11.41 19.90 6.11
C THR A 203 11.46 19.79 4.59
N TRP A 204 12.47 20.38 3.96
CA TRP A 204 12.67 20.30 2.52
C TRP A 204 12.98 18.87 2.06
N GLY A 205 13.73 18.12 2.88
CA GLY A 205 14.04 16.71 2.61
C GLY A 205 12.80 15.81 2.64
N TYR A 206 11.89 16.03 3.60
CA TYR A 206 10.61 15.32 3.65
C TYR A 206 9.73 15.62 2.44
N ASN A 207 9.59 16.90 2.07
CA ASN A 207 8.81 17.32 0.91
C ASN A 207 9.43 16.78 -0.40
N GLY A 208 10.76 16.86 -0.53
CA GLY A 208 11.49 16.32 -1.67
C GLY A 208 11.30 14.80 -1.81
N LEU A 209 11.48 14.06 -0.71
CA LEU A 209 11.30 12.60 -0.69
C LEU A 209 9.85 12.21 -1.01
N SER A 210 8.88 12.92 -0.44
CA SER A 210 7.46 12.70 -0.72
C SER A 210 7.11 13.01 -2.19
N ALA A 211 7.67 14.08 -2.75
CA ALA A 211 7.49 14.42 -4.17
C ALA A 211 8.07 13.34 -5.09
N VAL A 212 9.27 12.86 -4.81
CA VAL A 212 9.91 11.77 -5.58
C VAL A 212 9.06 10.50 -5.51
N MET A 213 8.57 10.11 -4.32
CA MET A 213 7.68 8.97 -4.16
C MET A 213 6.36 9.15 -4.93
N GLY A 214 5.76 10.33 -4.86
CA GLY A 214 4.54 10.64 -5.60
C GLY A 214 4.73 10.57 -7.11
N LEU A 215 5.81 11.15 -7.64
CA LEU A 215 6.16 11.09 -9.06
C LEU A 215 6.45 9.66 -9.53
N PHE A 216 7.21 8.90 -8.75
CA PHE A 216 7.50 7.49 -9.03
C PHE A 216 6.19 6.68 -9.10
N THR A 217 5.28 6.87 -8.15
CA THR A 217 4.00 6.16 -8.10
C THR A 217 3.11 6.51 -9.28
N VAL A 218 3.00 7.80 -9.67
CA VAL A 218 2.27 8.24 -10.85
C VAL A 218 2.90 7.66 -12.12
N GLY A 219 4.23 7.76 -12.27
CA GLY A 219 4.95 7.24 -13.42
C GLY A 219 4.77 5.73 -13.61
N LEU A 220 4.84 4.97 -12.50
CA LEU A 220 4.59 3.53 -12.54
C LEU A 220 3.13 3.21 -12.90
N GLY A 221 2.17 3.93 -12.33
CA GLY A 221 0.76 3.77 -12.66
C GLY A 221 0.47 4.08 -14.14
N LEU A 222 1.05 5.15 -14.69
CA LEU A 222 0.96 5.48 -16.12
C LEU A 222 1.56 4.37 -16.99
N ARG A 223 2.74 3.87 -16.62
CA ARG A 223 3.37 2.76 -17.35
C ARG A 223 2.45 1.54 -17.40
N ILE A 224 1.84 1.15 -16.27
CA ILE A 224 0.94 -0.01 -16.20
C ILE A 224 -0.29 0.22 -17.11
N VAL A 225 -0.92 1.39 -17.05
CA VAL A 225 -2.10 1.70 -17.88
C VAL A 225 -1.75 1.68 -19.36
N LEU A 226 -0.62 2.29 -19.76
CA LEU A 226 -0.19 2.37 -21.16
C LEU A 226 0.32 1.03 -21.72
N SER A 227 0.84 0.15 -20.86
CA SER A 227 1.27 -1.19 -21.27
C SER A 227 0.13 -2.20 -21.32
N SER A 228 -1.04 -1.86 -20.76
CA SER A 228 -2.23 -2.71 -20.83
C SER A 228 -2.82 -2.66 -22.25
N PRO A 229 -3.02 -3.80 -22.93
CA PRO A 229 -3.51 -3.87 -24.31
C PRO A 229 -5.00 -3.49 -24.48
N LEU A 230 -5.49 -2.57 -23.63
CA LEU A 230 -6.82 -1.96 -23.73
C LEU A 230 -6.83 -0.75 -24.66
N ILE A 231 -5.67 -0.28 -25.06
CA ILE A 231 -5.41 0.81 -25.99
C ILE A 231 -4.67 0.26 -27.19
#